data_e004ab3caeb256af0654bbdbe2fa45bb
#
_entry.id   e004ab3caeb256af0654bbdbe2fa45bb
#
_cell.length_a   1.000
_cell.length_b   1.000
_cell.length_c   1.000
_cell.angle_alpha   90.00
_cell.angle_beta   90.00
_cell.angle_gamma   90.00
#
_symmetry.space_group_name_H-M   'P 1'
#
loop_
_entity.id
_entity.type
_entity.pdbx_description
1 polymer ?
#
loop_
_entity_poly.entity_id
_entity_poly.type
_entity_poly.pdbx_seq_one_letter_code
_entity_poly.pdbx_strand_id
1 'polypeptide(L)'
;NWVRMIDQYDCIFCIVDYHAITIDYKPEEMQKRILNAAAVNIAAGLDPNRCIIFVQSHVPEHTELAWILNTVTPMGHLERMTQFKDKSKQHRENINAGLFTYPVLQAADILIYKGEAVPVGEDQVQHIELCREIARKFNMRYGETFPDPMEILSEAPRIMGLDGKTKMSKSL
;
A
#
# COMPACT_ATOMS: atom_id res chain seq x y z
N ASN A 1 -12.60 -9.22 -6.92
CA ASN A 1 -11.32 -9.93 -6.97
C ASN A 1 -10.87 -10.44 -5.60
N TRP A 2 -10.68 -9.60 -4.59
CA TRP A 2 -10.14 -9.98 -3.27
C TRP A 2 -10.93 -11.10 -2.59
N VAL A 3 -12.27 -11.08 -2.65
CA VAL A 3 -13.13 -12.14 -2.07
C VAL A 3 -12.82 -13.52 -2.66
N ARG A 4 -12.54 -13.60 -3.97
CA ARG A 4 -12.17 -14.87 -4.63
C ARG A 4 -10.77 -15.35 -4.23
N MET A 5 -9.89 -14.43 -3.85
CA MET A 5 -8.52 -14.78 -3.46
C MET A 5 -8.46 -15.48 -2.10
N ILE A 6 -9.43 -15.24 -1.21
CA ILE A 6 -9.52 -15.92 0.09
C ILE A 6 -9.64 -17.45 -0.05
N ASP A 7 -10.16 -17.93 -1.20
CA ASP A 7 -10.26 -19.36 -1.48
C ASP A 7 -8.92 -20.00 -1.92
N GLN A 8 -7.93 -19.18 -2.26
CA GLN A 8 -6.68 -19.62 -2.89
C GLN A 8 -5.42 -19.24 -2.10
N TYR A 9 -5.51 -18.24 -1.22
CA TYR A 9 -4.38 -17.67 -0.50
C TYR A 9 -4.73 -17.40 0.96
N ASP A 10 -3.73 -17.44 1.82
CA ASP A 10 -3.82 -16.89 3.17
C ASP A 10 -3.78 -15.35 3.08
N CYS A 11 -4.94 -14.71 3.14
CA CYS A 11 -5.10 -13.30 2.85
C CYS A 11 -5.02 -12.43 4.10
N ILE A 12 -4.25 -11.35 3.98
CA ILE A 12 -4.12 -10.29 4.98
C ILE A 12 -4.55 -8.95 4.34
N PHE A 13 -5.55 -8.29 4.93
CA PHE A 13 -6.08 -7.00 4.46
C PHE A 13 -5.81 -5.93 5.50
N CYS A 14 -5.02 -4.94 5.11
CA CYS A 14 -4.62 -3.82 5.97
C CYS A 14 -5.42 -2.56 5.63
N ILE A 15 -6.04 -1.94 6.64
CA ILE A 15 -6.62 -0.59 6.51
C ILE A 15 -5.50 0.40 6.78
N VAL A 16 -5.00 1.03 5.73
CA VAL A 16 -3.75 1.79 5.68
C VAL A 16 -3.93 3.24 6.13
N ASP A 17 -4.21 3.44 7.40
CA ASP A 17 -4.45 4.76 7.99
C ASP A 17 -3.19 5.64 8.05
N TYR A 18 -1.99 5.08 8.20
CA TYR A 18 -0.74 5.84 8.09
C TYR A 18 -0.50 6.37 6.67
N HIS A 19 -0.88 5.61 5.63
CA HIS A 19 -0.83 6.14 4.26
C HIS A 19 -1.85 7.27 4.04
N ALA A 20 -3.00 7.19 4.69
CA ALA A 20 -4.04 8.19 4.55
C ALA A 20 -3.64 9.57 5.10
N ILE A 21 -2.71 9.66 6.06
CA ILE A 21 -2.25 10.93 6.62
C ILE A 21 -1.12 11.59 5.84
N THR A 22 -0.65 10.99 4.74
CA THR A 22 0.39 11.58 3.87
C THR A 22 -0.11 12.76 3.03
N ILE A 23 -1.41 12.91 2.91
CA ILE A 23 -2.10 14.01 2.22
C ILE A 23 -2.99 14.75 3.21
N ASP A 24 -3.57 15.89 2.80
CA ASP A 24 -4.46 16.66 3.66
C ASP A 24 -5.69 15.85 4.10
N TYR A 25 -5.97 15.90 5.38
CA TYR A 25 -7.09 15.19 5.99
C TYR A 25 -7.62 15.97 7.19
N LYS A 26 -8.83 15.63 7.62
CA LYS A 26 -9.45 16.16 8.86
C LYS A 26 -9.26 15.13 9.97
N PRO A 27 -8.47 15.42 11.01
CA PRO A 27 -8.19 14.47 12.10
C PRO A 27 -9.45 13.93 12.76
N GLU A 28 -10.46 14.77 12.96
CA GLU A 28 -11.75 14.42 13.58
C GLU A 28 -12.56 13.41 12.77
N GLU A 29 -12.31 13.29 11.46
CA GLU A 29 -12.99 12.33 10.58
C GLU A 29 -12.24 10.98 10.45
N MET A 30 -10.97 10.90 10.87
CA MET A 30 -10.11 9.76 10.58
C MET A 30 -10.66 8.45 11.14
N GLN A 31 -11.07 8.45 12.41
CA GLN A 31 -11.65 7.26 13.04
C GLN A 31 -12.88 6.75 12.28
N LYS A 32 -13.77 7.66 11.88
CA LYS A 32 -14.95 7.31 11.09
C LYS A 32 -14.57 6.73 9.71
N ARG A 33 -13.53 7.27 9.07
CA ARG A 33 -13.05 6.78 7.78
C ARG A 33 -12.46 5.37 7.88
N ILE A 34 -11.69 5.09 8.94
CA ILE A 34 -11.12 3.77 9.23
C ILE A 34 -12.25 2.74 9.42
N LEU A 35 -13.22 3.04 10.31
CA LEU A 35 -14.36 2.14 10.57
C LEU A 35 -15.21 1.92 9.32
N ASN A 36 -15.44 2.97 8.53
CA ASN A 36 -16.18 2.85 7.28
C ASN A 36 -15.43 2.00 6.24
N ALA A 37 -14.10 2.12 6.17
CA ALA A 37 -13.30 1.27 5.28
C ALA A 37 -13.41 -0.21 5.68
N ALA A 38 -13.33 -0.52 6.98
CA ALA A 38 -13.54 -1.88 7.49
C ALA A 38 -14.95 -2.39 7.15
N ALA A 39 -15.98 -1.61 7.44
CA ALA A 39 -17.37 -1.98 7.19
C ALA A 39 -17.64 -2.24 5.70
N VAL A 40 -17.12 -1.41 4.80
CA VAL A 40 -17.28 -1.59 3.35
C VAL A 40 -16.59 -2.86 2.87
N ASN A 41 -15.40 -3.16 3.35
CA ASN A 41 -14.68 -4.38 2.98
C ASN A 41 -15.42 -5.64 3.43
N ILE A 42 -15.92 -5.66 4.66
CA ILE A 42 -16.71 -6.78 5.19
C ILE A 42 -18.04 -6.92 4.41
N ALA A 43 -18.74 -5.82 4.17
CA ALA A 43 -19.98 -5.81 3.40
C ALA A 43 -19.78 -6.27 1.93
N ALA A 44 -18.58 -6.02 1.37
CA ALA A 44 -18.21 -6.50 0.04
C ALA A 44 -17.87 -8.00 0.01
N GLY A 45 -17.85 -8.68 1.16
CA GLY A 45 -17.66 -10.13 1.27
C GLY A 45 -16.32 -10.59 1.80
N LEU A 46 -15.48 -9.70 2.35
CA LEU A 46 -14.29 -10.13 3.09
C LEU A 46 -14.74 -10.67 4.46
N ASP A 47 -14.70 -12.00 4.62
CA ASP A 47 -15.11 -12.67 5.84
C ASP A 47 -13.96 -12.69 6.87
N PRO A 48 -14.10 -12.02 8.04
CA PRO A 48 -13.07 -12.01 9.08
C PRO A 48 -12.75 -13.37 9.70
N ASN A 49 -13.62 -14.37 9.48
CA ASN A 49 -13.35 -15.76 9.91
C ASN A 49 -12.44 -16.52 8.94
N ARG A 50 -12.21 -15.97 7.74
CA ARG A 50 -11.46 -16.60 6.65
C ARG A 50 -10.23 -15.82 6.21
N CYS A 51 -10.10 -14.57 6.65
CA CYS A 51 -8.96 -13.72 6.35
C CYS A 51 -8.68 -12.78 7.52
N ILE A 52 -7.47 -12.23 7.55
CA ILE A 52 -7.09 -11.23 8.55
C ILE A 52 -7.45 -9.85 8.01
N ILE A 53 -8.21 -9.06 8.79
CA ILE A 53 -8.49 -7.65 8.51
C ILE A 53 -8.06 -6.84 9.73
N PHE A 54 -7.19 -5.86 9.55
CA PHE A 54 -6.68 -5.05 10.66
C PHE A 54 -6.41 -3.60 10.24
N VAL A 55 -6.17 -2.73 11.22
CA VAL A 55 -5.78 -1.33 11.02
C VAL A 55 -4.27 -1.21 11.17
N GLN A 56 -3.60 -0.60 10.21
CA GLN A 56 -2.13 -0.48 10.14
C GLN A 56 -1.53 0.10 11.44
N SER A 57 -2.12 1.16 11.98
CA SER A 57 -1.63 1.81 13.20
C SER A 57 -1.76 0.96 14.47
N HIS A 58 -2.52 -0.15 14.42
CA HIS A 58 -2.61 -1.10 15.54
C HIS A 58 -1.41 -2.06 15.60
N VAL A 59 -0.52 -2.03 14.59
CA VAL A 59 0.69 -2.84 14.50
C VAL A 59 1.89 -1.89 14.30
N PRO A 60 2.50 -1.37 15.38
CA PRO A 60 3.59 -0.38 15.31
C PRO A 60 4.80 -0.84 14.50
N GLU A 61 5.00 -2.14 14.40
CA GLU A 61 6.11 -2.77 13.68
C GLU A 61 6.16 -2.41 12.20
N HIS A 62 5.05 -2.01 11.59
CA HIS A 62 5.03 -1.46 10.24
C HIS A 62 5.93 -0.23 10.10
N THR A 63 5.84 0.70 11.07
CA THR A 63 6.65 1.92 11.06
C THR A 63 8.08 1.66 11.50
N GLU A 64 8.33 0.73 12.42
CA GLU A 64 9.68 0.31 12.79
C GLU A 64 10.41 -0.30 11.60
N LEU A 65 9.77 -1.25 10.91
CA LEU A 65 10.36 -1.86 9.72
C LEU A 65 10.54 -0.82 8.61
N ALA A 66 9.58 0.08 8.39
CA ALA A 66 9.71 1.16 7.41
C ALA A 66 10.93 2.05 7.69
N TRP A 67 11.20 2.36 8.95
CA TRP A 67 12.41 3.11 9.33
C TRP A 67 13.69 2.34 8.97
N ILE A 68 13.76 1.05 9.28
CA ILE A 68 14.90 0.20 8.93
C ILE A 68 15.07 0.12 7.41
N LEU A 69 13.99 -0.10 6.66
CA LEU A 69 14.03 -0.18 5.20
C LEU A 69 14.42 1.15 4.54
N ASN A 70 14.09 2.29 5.14
CA ASN A 70 14.57 3.60 4.67
C ASN A 70 16.11 3.66 4.65
N THR A 71 16.80 2.99 5.58
CA THR A 71 18.28 3.00 5.63
C THR A 71 18.95 2.23 4.49
N VAL A 72 18.22 1.39 3.79
CA VAL A 72 18.70 0.60 2.64
C VAL A 72 18.10 1.03 1.31
N THR A 73 17.15 1.99 1.34
CA THR A 73 16.47 2.50 0.13
C THR A 73 17.21 3.70 -0.44
N PRO A 74 17.73 3.64 -1.68
CA PRO A 74 18.38 4.79 -2.29
C PRO A 74 17.37 5.90 -2.63
N MET A 75 17.71 7.15 -2.32
CA MET A 75 16.90 8.33 -2.62
C MET A 75 16.47 8.41 -4.07
N GLY A 76 17.37 8.11 -5.02
CA GLY A 76 17.07 8.16 -6.44
C GLY A 76 15.98 7.17 -6.91
N HIS A 77 15.68 6.13 -6.14
CA HIS A 77 14.54 5.24 -6.44
C HIS A 77 13.23 5.94 -6.10
N LEU A 78 13.16 6.62 -4.96
CA LEU A 78 11.99 7.40 -4.53
C LEU A 78 11.74 8.60 -5.45
N GLU A 79 12.78 9.31 -5.87
CA GLU A 79 12.69 10.45 -6.79
C GLU A 79 12.12 10.06 -8.17
N ARG A 80 12.34 8.83 -8.61
CA ARG A 80 11.83 8.31 -9.89
C ARG A 80 10.38 7.83 -9.82
N MET A 81 9.79 7.68 -8.63
CA MET A 81 8.41 7.22 -8.49
C MET A 81 7.42 8.16 -9.20
N THR A 82 6.66 7.61 -10.13
CA THR A 82 5.66 8.38 -10.90
C THR A 82 4.56 8.92 -10.01
N GLN A 83 4.09 8.12 -9.07
CA GLN A 83 3.05 8.52 -8.10
C GLN A 83 3.49 9.68 -7.21
N PHE A 84 4.76 9.76 -6.81
CA PHE A 84 5.29 10.92 -6.09
C PHE A 84 5.20 12.19 -6.95
N LYS A 85 5.62 12.10 -8.22
CA LYS A 85 5.57 13.23 -9.15
C LYS A 85 4.15 13.74 -9.39
N ASP A 86 3.19 12.81 -9.52
CA ASP A 86 1.80 13.15 -9.78
C ASP A 86 1.11 13.73 -8.53
N LYS A 87 1.29 13.12 -7.36
CA LYS A 87 0.77 13.63 -6.09
C LYS A 87 1.38 14.97 -5.70
N SER A 88 2.68 15.18 -5.95
CA SER A 88 3.33 16.48 -5.70
C SER A 88 2.78 17.60 -6.58
N LYS A 89 2.29 17.29 -7.78
CA LYS A 89 1.58 18.27 -8.62
C LYS A 89 0.17 18.56 -8.11
N GLN A 90 -0.52 17.55 -7.58
CA GLN A 90 -1.89 17.70 -7.05
C GLN A 90 -1.92 18.39 -5.70
N HIS A 91 -0.94 18.14 -4.84
CA HIS A 91 -0.85 18.65 -3.46
C HIS A 91 0.34 19.60 -3.26
N ARG A 92 0.46 20.62 -4.13
CA ARG A 92 1.63 21.54 -4.15
C ARG A 92 1.89 22.26 -2.83
N GLU A 93 0.86 22.51 -2.05
CA GLU A 93 0.94 23.21 -0.77
C GLU A 93 1.37 22.32 0.39
N ASN A 94 1.28 20.98 0.22
CA ASN A 94 1.62 20.01 1.26
C ASN A 94 2.47 18.85 0.70
N ILE A 95 3.67 19.18 0.20
CA ILE A 95 4.66 18.16 -0.18
C ILE A 95 5.51 17.87 1.06
N ASN A 96 5.13 16.83 1.80
CA ASN A 96 5.80 16.44 3.03
C ASN A 96 6.68 15.18 2.86
N ALA A 97 7.52 14.90 3.86
CA ALA A 97 8.41 13.74 3.85
C ALA A 97 7.65 12.40 3.75
N GLY A 98 6.47 12.30 4.38
CA GLY A 98 5.63 11.09 4.30
C GLY A 98 5.17 10.81 2.86
N LEU A 99 4.82 11.86 2.11
CA LEU A 99 4.47 11.74 0.69
C LEU A 99 5.66 11.24 -0.16
N PHE A 100 6.88 11.51 0.24
CA PHE A 100 8.09 11.04 -0.43
C PHE A 100 8.45 9.61 -0.04
N THR A 101 8.27 9.22 1.23
CA THR A 101 8.74 7.95 1.79
C THR A 101 7.64 6.89 1.93
N TYR A 102 6.34 7.19 1.67
CA TYR A 102 5.28 6.19 1.79
C TYR A 102 5.52 4.91 0.96
N PRO A 103 6.24 4.90 -0.17
CA PRO A 103 6.53 3.65 -0.87
C PRO A 103 7.39 2.69 -0.05
N VAL A 104 8.22 3.21 0.88
CA VAL A 104 9.00 2.38 1.81
C VAL A 104 8.10 1.82 2.91
N LEU A 105 7.12 2.61 3.40
CA LEU A 105 6.11 2.10 4.32
C LEU A 105 5.26 1.01 3.66
N GLN A 106 4.89 1.18 2.40
CA GLN A 106 4.17 0.14 1.65
C GLN A 106 5.02 -1.13 1.49
N ALA A 107 6.32 -1.00 1.26
CA ALA A 107 7.21 -2.15 1.25
C ALA A 107 7.25 -2.84 2.63
N ALA A 108 7.29 -2.08 3.73
CA ALA A 108 7.21 -2.63 5.07
C ALA A 108 5.89 -3.38 5.31
N ASP A 109 4.75 -2.83 4.86
CA ASP A 109 3.43 -3.47 4.99
C ASP A 109 3.38 -4.86 4.34
N ILE A 110 4.12 -5.05 3.25
CA ILE A 110 4.19 -6.32 2.53
C ILE A 110 5.21 -7.27 3.17
N LEU A 111 6.41 -6.75 3.42
CA LEU A 111 7.57 -7.57 3.83
C LEU A 111 7.47 -8.06 5.27
N ILE A 112 6.82 -7.32 6.17
CA ILE A 112 6.64 -7.72 7.57
C ILE A 112 5.89 -9.06 7.70
N TYR A 113 4.97 -9.33 6.78
CA TYR A 113 4.22 -10.59 6.71
C TYR A 113 4.82 -11.60 5.72
N LYS A 114 6.00 -11.29 5.17
CA LYS A 114 6.64 -12.09 4.11
C LYS A 114 5.67 -12.35 2.93
N GLY A 115 4.91 -11.32 2.54
CA GLY A 115 3.94 -11.41 1.47
C GLY A 115 4.61 -11.77 0.14
N GLU A 116 4.18 -12.86 -0.47
CA GLU A 116 4.71 -13.35 -1.75
C GLU A 116 3.91 -12.83 -2.94
N ALA A 117 2.62 -12.55 -2.73
CA ALA A 117 1.70 -12.13 -3.78
C ALA A 117 0.87 -10.93 -3.33
N VAL A 118 0.86 -9.87 -4.13
CA VAL A 118 0.17 -8.62 -3.81
C VAL A 118 -0.79 -8.26 -4.93
N PRO A 119 -2.12 -8.31 -4.68
CA PRO A 119 -3.11 -7.89 -5.67
C PRO A 119 -3.13 -6.37 -5.78
N VAL A 120 -2.76 -5.86 -6.96
CA VAL A 120 -2.63 -4.43 -7.22
C VAL A 120 -3.25 -4.01 -8.54
N GLY A 121 -3.57 -2.73 -8.66
CA GLY A 121 -3.83 -2.09 -9.95
C GLY A 121 -2.53 -1.77 -10.68
N GLU A 122 -2.63 -1.50 -11.98
CA GLU A 122 -1.49 -1.17 -12.84
C GLU A 122 -0.63 -0.01 -12.30
N ASP A 123 -1.27 0.98 -11.68
CA ASP A 123 -0.61 2.14 -11.09
C ASP A 123 0.25 1.83 -9.86
N GLN A 124 0.13 0.62 -9.30
CA GLN A 124 0.90 0.15 -8.13
C GLN A 124 2.05 -0.80 -8.50
N VAL A 125 2.19 -1.20 -9.75
CA VAL A 125 3.27 -2.12 -10.19
C VAL A 125 4.64 -1.57 -9.83
N GLN A 126 4.89 -0.27 -10.05
CA GLN A 126 6.14 0.37 -9.71
C GLN A 126 6.46 0.32 -8.20
N HIS A 127 5.43 0.30 -7.34
CA HIS A 127 5.63 0.15 -5.89
C HIS A 127 6.05 -1.27 -5.54
N ILE A 128 5.51 -2.28 -6.21
CA ILE A 128 5.91 -3.68 -5.99
C ILE A 128 7.33 -3.93 -6.51
N GLU A 129 7.70 -3.31 -7.63
CA GLU A 129 9.10 -3.33 -8.12
C GLU A 129 10.06 -2.71 -7.10
N LEU A 130 9.71 -1.56 -6.53
CA LEU A 130 10.50 -0.93 -5.47
C LEU A 130 10.57 -1.82 -4.22
N CYS A 131 9.48 -2.46 -3.83
CA CYS A 131 9.44 -3.39 -2.71
C CYS A 131 10.43 -4.56 -2.92
N ARG A 132 10.47 -5.16 -4.10
CA ARG A 132 11.45 -6.20 -4.47
C ARG A 132 12.90 -5.70 -4.37
N GLU A 133 13.15 -4.50 -4.90
CA GLU A 133 14.47 -3.88 -4.83
C GLU A 133 14.94 -3.68 -3.38
N ILE A 134 14.04 -3.20 -2.52
CA ILE A 134 14.31 -3.00 -1.09
C ILE A 134 14.58 -4.36 -0.41
N ALA A 135 13.74 -5.37 -0.65
CA ALA A 135 13.91 -6.72 -0.12
C ALA A 135 15.26 -7.30 -0.49
N ARG A 136 15.64 -7.22 -1.76
CA ARG A 136 16.94 -7.72 -2.27
C ARG A 136 18.12 -6.99 -1.62
N LYS A 137 18.06 -5.66 -1.49
CA LYS A 137 19.11 -4.87 -0.84
C LYS A 137 19.24 -5.21 0.64
N PHE A 138 18.12 -5.40 1.32
CA PHE A 138 18.11 -5.85 2.71
C PHE A 138 18.75 -7.24 2.83
N ASN A 139 18.30 -8.19 2.02
CA ASN A 139 18.81 -9.56 2.03
C ASN A 139 20.32 -9.63 1.73
N MET A 140 20.79 -8.83 0.77
CA MET A 140 22.24 -8.74 0.47
C MET A 140 23.06 -8.25 1.66
N ARG A 141 22.50 -7.38 2.50
CA ARG A 141 23.22 -6.77 3.63
C ARG A 141 23.13 -7.59 4.91
N TYR A 142 21.98 -8.20 5.16
CA TYR A 142 21.66 -8.82 6.45
C TYR A 142 21.39 -10.33 6.37
N GLY A 143 21.46 -10.92 5.20
CA GLY A 143 21.10 -12.31 4.96
C GLY A 143 19.66 -12.48 4.47
N GLU A 144 19.37 -13.63 3.91
CA GLU A 144 18.07 -13.95 3.33
C GLU A 144 16.95 -13.91 4.37
N THR A 145 16.10 -12.91 4.28
CA THR A 145 15.05 -12.58 5.26
C THR A 145 13.68 -12.45 4.61
N PHE A 146 13.60 -11.71 3.49
CA PHE A 146 12.35 -11.37 2.81
C PHE A 146 12.22 -12.11 1.47
N PRO A 147 10.99 -12.56 1.11
CA PRO A 147 10.72 -13.07 -0.22
C PRO A 147 10.80 -11.95 -1.27
N ASP A 148 10.68 -12.34 -2.52
CA ASP A 148 10.58 -11.44 -3.68
C ASP A 148 9.09 -11.29 -4.07
N PRO A 149 8.34 -10.30 -3.57
CA PRO A 149 6.90 -10.22 -3.77
C PRO A 149 6.54 -9.98 -5.23
N MET A 150 5.46 -10.63 -5.69
CA MET A 150 4.95 -10.48 -7.05
C MET A 150 3.61 -9.76 -7.05
N GLU A 151 3.41 -8.89 -8.04
CA GLU A 151 2.11 -8.29 -8.31
C GLU A 151 1.13 -9.31 -8.91
N ILE A 152 -0.11 -9.29 -8.45
CA ILE A 152 -1.23 -9.96 -9.11
C ILE A 152 -2.13 -8.88 -9.71
N LEU A 153 -2.14 -8.79 -11.03
CA LEU A 153 -3.03 -7.89 -11.76
C LEU A 153 -4.41 -8.52 -11.92
N SER A 154 -5.44 -7.71 -11.77
CA SER A 154 -6.80 -8.13 -12.07
C SER A 154 -7.04 -8.18 -13.58
N GLU A 155 -8.07 -8.93 -14.03
CA GLU A 155 -8.52 -8.94 -15.43
C GLU A 155 -8.92 -7.53 -15.93
N ALA A 156 -9.33 -6.63 -15.02
CA ALA A 156 -9.56 -5.21 -15.27
C ALA A 156 -8.62 -4.37 -14.40
N PRO A 157 -7.34 -4.24 -14.78
CA PRO A 157 -6.32 -3.60 -13.95
C PRO A 157 -6.54 -2.08 -13.79
N ARG A 158 -7.36 -1.48 -14.65
CA ARG A 158 -7.76 -0.08 -14.60
C ARG A 158 -9.26 0.07 -14.74
N ILE A 159 -9.92 0.57 -13.70
CA ILE A 159 -11.34 0.89 -13.72
C ILE A 159 -11.50 2.37 -14.04
N MET A 160 -12.25 2.66 -15.10
CA MET A 160 -12.55 4.03 -15.51
C MET A 160 -13.76 4.56 -14.75
N GLY A 161 -13.81 5.87 -14.56
CA GLY A 161 -14.98 6.57 -14.04
C GLY A 161 -16.18 6.45 -15.00
N LEU A 162 -17.35 6.87 -14.54
CA LEU A 162 -18.58 6.84 -15.35
C LEU A 162 -18.51 7.72 -16.60
N ASP A 163 -17.57 8.67 -16.64
CA ASP A 163 -17.27 9.51 -17.80
C ASP A 163 -16.46 8.78 -18.90
N GLY A 164 -15.96 7.57 -18.62
CA GLY A 164 -15.14 6.78 -19.51
C GLY A 164 -13.75 7.36 -19.84
N LYS A 165 -13.34 8.46 -19.19
CA LYS A 165 -12.11 9.19 -19.48
C LYS A 165 -11.16 9.26 -18.30
N THR A 166 -11.67 9.48 -17.09
CA THR A 166 -10.88 9.59 -15.89
C THR A 166 -10.78 8.24 -15.17
N LYS A 167 -9.73 8.02 -14.36
CA LYS A 167 -9.66 6.87 -13.47
C LYS A 167 -10.75 7.00 -12.41
N MET A 168 -11.46 5.90 -12.11
CA MET A 168 -12.46 5.91 -11.03
C MET A 168 -11.81 6.34 -9.71
N SER A 169 -12.43 7.30 -9.05
CA SER A 169 -12.02 7.81 -7.75
C SER A 169 -13.22 7.91 -6.81
N LYS A 170 -13.01 7.68 -5.52
CA LYS A 170 -14.03 7.82 -4.48
C LYS A 170 -14.41 9.29 -4.23
N SER A 171 -13.53 10.23 -4.59
CA SER A 171 -13.61 11.66 -4.22
C SER A 171 -13.88 12.59 -5.40
N LEU A 172 -14.15 12.07 -6.58
CA LEU A 172 -14.50 12.83 -7.79
C LEU A 172 -15.98 12.65 -8.11
#